data_6dbd291871fa6c5dd56053f6ae2e9df2
#
_entry.id   6dbd291871fa6c5dd56053f6ae2e9df2
#
_cell.length_a   1.000
_cell.length_b   1.000
_cell.length_c   1.000
_cell.angle_alpha   90.00
_cell.angle_beta   90.00
_cell.angle_gamma   90.00
#
_symmetry.space_group_name_H-M   'P 1'
#
loop_
_entity.id
_entity.type
_entity.pdbx_description
1 polymer ?
#
loop_
_entity_poly.entity_id
_entity_poly.type
_entity_poly.pdbx_seq_one_letter_code
_entity_poly.pdbx_strand_id
1 'polypeptide(L)'
;MERGILVVSFGTTYQETREKNIDQMVALVREQYPHDLVEEAYSSSTVRKVLRERDGIAKDDVRQALCRMRDAGVRRVIVFPTHIIDGIENHRMKQEVTDCAPWFEDVRIADALLKTPEDYQRTAEALWESVAAEAGSSPVIFMGHGSEHAADESYERLERALAQVTKNDVYVATVEGSVTICDVIGRMKVSRHKSGRVLVAPFMMVAGDHANHDMAGEKDSFAAALREAGYEPVCLLKGIGEYEPVRECYFRHLRHCMGTLYGIGVGPGDPELVTVKALRCMEESDLIVLPAADPAGCHAYQIARKAYPGIEKKELVCLPFPMTKEEEKLRRAHEEIFARIASYLTEGKIVAFLTIGDPSVYSTYGYIHRRIAAWGGNVKMISGVPSFCAAAASLGISLGDNRDEIHVIPGSYEVEETMALSGTRVYMKSGKSLAHLKALLEEQQKEKKMSVYCVENCGMADERIRLGVEALGESGSHLTTLIVKDDEEVV
;
A
#
# COMPACT_ATOMS: atom_id res chain seq x y z
N MET A 1 -21.67 -4.51 12.74
CA MET A 1 -20.51 -4.49 11.81
C MET A 1 -19.68 -5.75 12.03
N GLU A 2 -19.15 -6.37 10.99
CA GLU A 2 -18.46 -7.65 11.15
C GLU A 2 -17.03 -7.48 11.71
N ARG A 3 -16.33 -6.42 11.29
CA ARG A 3 -14.95 -6.15 11.68
C ARG A 3 -14.76 -4.74 12.22
N GLY A 4 -13.85 -4.58 13.17
CA GLY A 4 -13.44 -3.28 13.69
C GLY A 4 -11.92 -3.16 13.85
N ILE A 5 -11.41 -1.94 13.79
CA ILE A 5 -10.01 -1.61 13.98
C ILE A 5 -9.89 -0.70 15.20
N LEU A 6 -9.12 -1.12 16.19
CA LEU A 6 -8.80 -0.33 17.37
C LEU A 6 -7.39 0.26 17.25
N VAL A 7 -7.29 1.56 17.02
CA VAL A 7 -6.02 2.28 17.03
C VAL A 7 -5.62 2.57 18.47
N VAL A 8 -4.48 2.06 18.92
CA VAL A 8 -4.00 2.25 20.29
C VAL A 8 -2.73 3.09 20.28
N SER A 9 -2.78 4.23 20.95
CA SER A 9 -1.63 5.12 21.12
C SER A 9 -1.31 5.31 22.61
N PHE A 10 -0.06 5.67 22.92
CA PHE A 10 0.27 6.11 24.28
C PHE A 10 -0.56 7.31 24.67
N GLY A 11 -0.74 8.23 23.74
CA GLY A 11 -1.47 9.50 23.92
C GLY A 11 -0.55 10.68 24.14
N THR A 12 -1.11 11.87 24.07
CA THR A 12 -0.45 13.14 24.40
C THR A 12 -1.47 14.16 24.95
N THR A 13 -1.01 15.04 25.82
CA THR A 13 -1.80 16.16 26.36
C THR A 13 -1.68 17.44 25.55
N TYR A 14 -0.84 17.46 24.53
CA TYR A 14 -0.62 18.59 23.62
C TYR A 14 -1.56 18.49 22.42
N GLN A 15 -2.48 19.43 22.29
CA GLN A 15 -3.54 19.37 21.28
C GLN A 15 -2.98 19.35 19.86
N GLU A 16 -2.11 20.31 19.52
CA GLU A 16 -1.60 20.46 18.16
C GLU A 16 -0.86 19.20 17.67
N THR A 17 0.02 18.64 18.50
CA THR A 17 0.76 17.43 18.14
C THR A 17 -0.13 16.19 18.14
N ARG A 18 -1.20 16.15 18.97
CA ARG A 18 -2.20 15.09 18.91
C ARG A 18 -2.90 15.06 17.55
N GLU A 19 -3.40 16.24 17.11
CA GLU A 19 -4.12 16.40 15.85
C GLU A 19 -3.25 16.00 14.64
N LYS A 20 -1.98 16.45 14.63
CA LYS A 20 -1.05 16.18 13.51
C LYS A 20 -0.55 14.73 13.44
N ASN A 21 -0.57 13.99 14.53
CA ASN A 21 -0.01 12.65 14.62
C ASN A 21 -1.08 11.59 14.88
N ILE A 22 -1.68 11.57 16.07
CA ILE A 22 -2.59 10.50 16.50
C ILE A 22 -3.92 10.60 15.76
N ASP A 23 -4.56 11.77 15.79
CA ASP A 23 -5.86 11.98 15.15
C ASP A 23 -5.75 11.81 13.63
N GLN A 24 -4.61 12.24 13.02
CA GLN A 24 -4.28 12.00 11.63
C GLN A 24 -4.17 10.50 11.32
N MET A 25 -3.48 9.72 12.17
CA MET A 25 -3.38 8.26 11.99
C MET A 25 -4.76 7.60 12.03
N VAL A 26 -5.61 7.97 12.98
CA VAL A 26 -6.99 7.47 13.09
C VAL A 26 -7.81 7.84 11.86
N ALA A 27 -7.69 9.08 11.37
CA ALA A 27 -8.39 9.55 10.17
C ALA A 27 -7.97 8.75 8.93
N LEU A 28 -6.68 8.49 8.74
CA LEU A 28 -6.16 7.67 7.63
C LEU A 28 -6.64 6.22 7.71
N VAL A 29 -6.75 5.64 8.91
CA VAL A 29 -7.34 4.30 9.08
C VAL A 29 -8.80 4.32 8.64
N ARG A 30 -9.59 5.32 9.06
CA ARG A 30 -10.99 5.46 8.63
C ARG A 30 -11.15 5.62 7.12
N GLU A 31 -10.27 6.39 6.50
CA GLU A 31 -10.25 6.59 5.06
C GLU A 31 -9.92 5.30 4.30
N GLN A 32 -8.90 4.55 4.75
CA GLN A 32 -8.47 3.33 4.09
C GLN A 32 -9.41 2.15 4.30
N TYR A 33 -10.18 2.15 5.41
CA TYR A 33 -11.07 1.06 5.83
C TYR A 33 -12.49 1.58 6.13
N PRO A 34 -13.20 2.15 5.15
CA PRO A 34 -14.48 2.85 5.34
C PRO A 34 -15.64 1.93 5.76
N HIS A 35 -15.45 0.63 5.64
CA HIS A 35 -16.48 -0.38 6.02
C HIS A 35 -16.24 -0.98 7.41
N ASP A 36 -15.16 -0.62 8.08
CA ASP A 36 -14.81 -1.10 9.41
C ASP A 36 -15.19 -0.06 10.47
N LEU A 37 -15.56 -0.52 11.67
CA LEU A 37 -15.70 0.37 12.82
C LEU A 37 -14.30 0.74 13.33
N VAL A 38 -13.91 2.01 13.25
CA VAL A 38 -12.61 2.46 13.72
C VAL A 38 -12.77 3.24 15.02
N GLU A 39 -12.24 2.67 16.10
CA GLU A 39 -12.17 3.26 17.43
C GLU A 39 -10.73 3.60 17.82
N GLU A 40 -10.56 4.47 18.80
CA GLU A 40 -9.25 4.81 19.36
C GLU A 40 -9.20 4.55 20.87
N ALA A 41 -8.00 4.23 21.36
CA ALA A 41 -7.74 4.13 22.79
C ALA A 41 -6.36 4.68 23.15
N TYR A 42 -6.22 5.20 24.37
CA TYR A 42 -4.95 5.64 24.93
C TYR A 42 -4.50 4.71 26.04
N SER A 43 -3.25 4.18 25.92
CA SER A 43 -2.69 3.29 26.95
C SER A 43 -2.32 4.05 28.21
N SER A 44 -1.82 5.29 28.13
CA SER A 44 -1.39 6.07 29.28
C SER A 44 -2.58 6.57 30.13
N SER A 45 -2.69 6.04 31.35
CA SER A 45 -3.68 6.50 32.32
C SER A 45 -3.45 7.95 32.76
N THR A 46 -2.20 8.39 32.85
CA THR A 46 -1.81 9.77 33.21
C THR A 46 -2.28 10.75 32.14
N VAL A 47 -2.04 10.45 30.86
CA VAL A 47 -2.50 11.30 29.75
C VAL A 47 -4.02 11.41 29.74
N ARG A 48 -4.74 10.28 29.89
CA ARG A 48 -6.21 10.26 29.93
C ARG A 48 -6.76 11.09 31.09
N LYS A 49 -6.11 11.00 32.27
CA LYS A 49 -6.49 11.78 33.45
C LYS A 49 -6.32 13.28 33.21
N VAL A 50 -5.15 13.71 32.71
CA VAL A 50 -4.88 15.13 32.44
C VAL A 50 -5.85 15.69 31.39
N LEU A 51 -6.09 14.97 30.28
CA LEU A 51 -7.03 15.40 29.24
C LEU A 51 -8.45 15.60 29.80
N ARG A 52 -8.89 14.70 30.69
CA ARG A 52 -10.21 14.78 31.32
C ARG A 52 -10.31 15.96 32.26
N GLU A 53 -9.31 16.14 33.15
CA GLU A 53 -9.35 17.15 34.23
C GLU A 53 -9.06 18.56 33.71
N ARG A 54 -8.13 18.70 32.74
CA ARG A 54 -7.71 20.00 32.22
C ARG A 54 -8.59 20.47 31.05
N ASP A 55 -8.89 19.53 30.11
CA ASP A 55 -9.48 19.89 28.81
C ASP A 55 -10.92 19.39 28.65
N GLY A 56 -11.45 18.63 29.61
CA GLY A 56 -12.78 18.01 29.52
C GLY A 56 -12.88 16.93 28.45
N ILE A 57 -11.75 16.43 27.93
CA ILE A 57 -11.68 15.44 26.86
C ILE A 57 -11.62 14.03 27.45
N ALA A 58 -12.67 13.23 27.22
CA ALA A 58 -12.67 11.83 27.60
C ALA A 58 -12.04 10.98 26.49
N LYS A 59 -10.99 10.22 26.83
CA LYS A 59 -10.39 9.18 25.97
C LYS A 59 -10.51 7.85 26.68
N ASP A 60 -10.87 6.81 25.94
CA ASP A 60 -10.98 5.46 26.45
C ASP A 60 -9.63 4.80 26.67
N ASP A 61 -9.57 3.86 27.60
CA ASP A 61 -8.53 2.84 27.62
C ASP A 61 -8.88 1.70 26.66
N VAL A 62 -7.95 0.75 26.52
CA VAL A 62 -8.09 -0.39 25.60
C VAL A 62 -9.35 -1.21 25.90
N ARG A 63 -9.58 -1.52 27.19
CA ARG A 63 -10.75 -2.30 27.64
C ARG A 63 -12.07 -1.58 27.36
N GLN A 64 -12.14 -0.28 27.64
CA GLN A 64 -13.33 0.54 27.40
C GLN A 64 -13.68 0.59 25.91
N ALA A 65 -12.69 0.82 25.06
CA ALA A 65 -12.88 0.85 23.61
C ALA A 65 -13.31 -0.52 23.07
N LEU A 66 -12.69 -1.62 23.51
CA LEU A 66 -13.10 -2.98 23.13
C LEU A 66 -14.52 -3.31 23.61
N CYS A 67 -14.92 -2.84 24.81
CA CYS A 67 -16.29 -3.00 25.28
C CYS A 67 -17.31 -2.31 24.36
N ARG A 68 -17.03 -1.06 23.92
CA ARG A 68 -17.88 -0.35 22.95
C ARG A 68 -17.96 -1.08 21.62
N MET A 69 -16.84 -1.59 21.12
CA MET A 69 -16.82 -2.36 19.86
C MET A 69 -17.68 -3.61 19.95
N ARG A 70 -17.58 -4.36 21.05
CA ARG A 70 -18.46 -5.52 21.33
C ARG A 70 -19.93 -5.13 21.35
N ASP A 71 -20.28 -4.06 22.06
CA ASP A 71 -21.65 -3.59 22.21
C ASP A 71 -22.22 -3.03 20.89
N ALA A 72 -21.34 -2.57 19.97
CA ALA A 72 -21.68 -2.22 18.60
C ALA A 72 -21.82 -3.44 17.65
N GLY A 73 -21.63 -4.68 18.18
CA GLY A 73 -21.78 -5.92 17.41
C GLY A 73 -20.59 -6.28 16.53
N VAL A 74 -19.39 -5.77 16.83
CA VAL A 74 -18.15 -6.18 16.17
C VAL A 74 -17.83 -7.62 16.56
N ARG A 75 -17.51 -8.47 15.58
CA ARG A 75 -17.17 -9.89 15.79
C ARG A 75 -15.66 -10.15 15.68
N ARG A 76 -14.96 -9.40 14.83
CA ARG A 76 -13.52 -9.52 14.59
C ARG A 76 -12.85 -8.19 14.87
N VAL A 77 -11.78 -8.19 15.64
CA VAL A 77 -11.04 -6.98 16.01
C VAL A 77 -9.60 -7.06 15.55
N ILE A 78 -9.14 -5.99 14.92
CA ILE A 78 -7.73 -5.74 14.64
C ILE A 78 -7.27 -4.62 15.56
N VAL A 79 -6.30 -4.89 16.41
CA VAL A 79 -5.67 -3.88 17.26
C VAL A 79 -4.43 -3.34 16.55
N PHE A 80 -4.39 -2.03 16.34
CA PHE A 80 -3.34 -1.34 15.62
C PHE A 80 -2.59 -0.38 16.55
N PRO A 81 -1.46 -0.83 17.17
CA PRO A 81 -0.67 0.01 18.05
C PRO A 81 0.18 1.00 17.26
N THR A 82 0.28 2.23 17.76
CA THR A 82 1.24 3.22 17.29
C THR A 82 2.54 3.22 18.12
N HIS A 83 2.77 2.15 18.90
CA HIS A 83 3.99 1.96 19.66
C HIS A 83 5.19 1.75 18.75
N ILE A 84 6.35 2.28 19.14
CA ILE A 84 7.58 2.19 18.36
C ILE A 84 8.28 0.85 18.61
N ILE A 85 8.38 0.46 19.86
CA ILE A 85 9.08 -0.75 20.29
C ILE A 85 8.12 -1.71 21.01
N ASP A 86 8.46 -2.98 21.05
CA ASP A 86 7.74 -4.02 21.83
C ASP A 86 8.17 -3.95 23.31
N GLY A 87 7.97 -2.77 23.93
CA GLY A 87 8.34 -2.47 25.31
C GLY A 87 7.20 -2.68 26.29
N ILE A 88 7.37 -2.18 27.52
CA ILE A 88 6.45 -2.38 28.66
C ILE A 88 5.01 -1.96 28.30
N GLU A 89 4.83 -0.80 27.70
CA GLU A 89 3.49 -0.28 27.36
C GLU A 89 2.81 -1.13 26.28
N ASN A 90 3.56 -1.60 25.29
CA ASN A 90 3.03 -2.49 24.26
C ASN A 90 2.65 -3.86 24.84
N HIS A 91 3.46 -4.41 25.74
CA HIS A 91 3.14 -5.65 26.43
C HIS A 91 1.89 -5.52 27.31
N ARG A 92 1.76 -4.41 28.06
CA ARG A 92 0.56 -4.13 28.86
C ARG A 92 -0.69 -4.03 28.01
N MET A 93 -0.63 -3.32 26.90
CA MET A 93 -1.72 -3.24 25.91
C MET A 93 -2.09 -4.62 25.37
N LYS A 94 -1.10 -5.45 24.97
CA LYS A 94 -1.33 -6.82 24.50
C LYS A 94 -2.02 -7.70 25.55
N GLN A 95 -1.65 -7.55 26.83
CA GLN A 95 -2.30 -8.28 27.91
C GLN A 95 -3.77 -7.87 28.07
N GLU A 96 -4.07 -6.56 28.08
CA GLU A 96 -5.46 -6.05 28.16
C GLU A 96 -6.31 -6.55 26.98
N VAL A 97 -5.74 -6.58 25.77
CA VAL A 97 -6.42 -7.12 24.58
C VAL A 97 -6.68 -8.61 24.75
N THR A 98 -5.69 -9.36 25.22
CA THR A 98 -5.81 -10.82 25.45
C THR A 98 -6.91 -11.14 26.45
N ASP A 99 -7.02 -10.37 27.53
CA ASP A 99 -8.08 -10.52 28.55
C ASP A 99 -9.48 -10.26 27.96
N CYS A 100 -9.59 -9.42 26.96
CA CYS A 100 -10.83 -9.09 26.27
C CYS A 100 -11.12 -9.99 25.05
N ALA A 101 -10.14 -10.74 24.55
CA ALA A 101 -10.27 -11.57 23.34
C ALA A 101 -11.48 -12.53 23.36
N PRO A 102 -11.87 -13.14 24.50
CA PRO A 102 -13.06 -14.00 24.54
C PRO A 102 -14.40 -13.32 24.20
N TRP A 103 -14.43 -11.99 24.09
CA TRP A 103 -15.63 -11.23 23.68
C TRP A 103 -15.87 -11.26 22.17
N PHE A 104 -14.90 -11.72 21.39
CA PHE A 104 -14.88 -11.66 19.93
C PHE A 104 -14.61 -13.04 19.32
N GLU A 105 -14.91 -13.21 18.05
CA GLU A 105 -14.61 -14.44 17.30
C GLU A 105 -13.15 -14.52 16.86
N ASP A 106 -12.55 -13.39 16.53
CA ASP A 106 -11.14 -13.26 16.13
C ASP A 106 -10.59 -11.93 16.64
N VAL A 107 -9.40 -11.97 17.26
CA VAL A 107 -8.67 -10.79 17.70
C VAL A 107 -7.24 -10.92 17.24
N ARG A 108 -6.79 -9.95 16.44
CA ARG A 108 -5.41 -9.87 15.97
C ARG A 108 -4.78 -8.56 16.41
N ILE A 109 -3.50 -8.60 16.70
CA ILE A 109 -2.74 -7.43 17.14
C ILE A 109 -1.61 -7.22 16.14
N ALA A 110 -1.57 -6.05 15.49
CA ALA A 110 -0.47 -5.68 14.62
C ALA A 110 0.80 -5.43 15.45
N ASP A 111 1.96 -5.59 14.82
CA ASP A 111 3.23 -5.36 15.48
C ASP A 111 3.50 -3.88 15.73
N ALA A 112 4.36 -3.59 16.72
CA ALA A 112 4.96 -2.28 16.91
C ALA A 112 5.90 -1.95 15.75
N LEU A 113 6.25 -0.66 15.55
CA LEU A 113 7.01 -0.18 14.40
C LEU A 113 8.33 -0.95 14.16
N LEU A 114 9.07 -1.23 15.24
CA LEU A 114 10.36 -1.92 15.19
C LEU A 114 10.22 -3.35 15.73
N LYS A 115 10.00 -4.32 14.85
CA LYS A 115 9.84 -5.74 15.22
C LYS A 115 10.88 -6.63 14.54
N THR A 116 10.96 -6.59 13.23
CA THR A 116 11.82 -7.45 12.41
C THR A 116 13.03 -6.68 11.86
N PRO A 117 14.11 -7.36 11.44
CA PRO A 117 15.24 -6.69 10.78
C PRO A 117 14.81 -5.81 9.58
N GLU A 118 13.79 -6.23 8.84
CA GLU A 118 13.25 -5.47 7.72
C GLU A 118 12.57 -4.17 8.18
N ASP A 119 11.88 -4.19 9.32
CA ASP A 119 11.24 -2.99 9.87
C ASP A 119 12.27 -1.93 10.25
N TYR A 120 13.42 -2.33 10.82
CA TYR A 120 14.51 -1.39 11.10
C TYR A 120 15.04 -0.74 9.84
N GLN A 121 15.24 -1.52 8.77
CA GLN A 121 15.74 -1.00 7.50
C GLN A 121 14.73 -0.02 6.88
N ARG A 122 13.46 -0.42 6.76
CA ARG A 122 12.40 0.42 6.19
C ARG A 122 12.16 1.68 7.02
N THR A 123 12.17 1.56 8.35
CA THR A 123 12.00 2.72 9.23
C THR A 123 13.19 3.68 9.09
N ALA A 124 14.41 3.18 8.97
CA ALA A 124 15.59 4.00 8.75
C ALA A 124 15.51 4.76 7.42
N GLU A 125 15.10 4.09 6.34
CA GLU A 125 14.88 4.71 5.02
C GLU A 125 13.81 5.81 5.11
N ALA A 126 12.66 5.52 5.72
CA ALA A 126 11.56 6.45 5.88
C ALA A 126 11.93 7.68 6.74
N LEU A 127 12.68 7.48 7.83
CA LEU A 127 13.16 8.56 8.67
C LEU A 127 14.16 9.45 7.91
N TRP A 128 15.10 8.82 7.21
CA TRP A 128 16.07 9.58 6.43
C TRP A 128 15.43 10.39 5.31
N GLU A 129 14.53 9.79 4.55
CA GLU A 129 13.74 10.49 3.53
C GLU A 129 13.03 11.72 4.11
N SER A 130 12.51 11.58 5.33
CA SER A 130 11.72 12.62 6.00
C SER A 130 12.54 13.80 6.51
N VAL A 131 13.84 13.62 6.79
CA VAL A 131 14.68 14.67 7.39
C VAL A 131 15.89 15.08 6.53
N ALA A 132 16.15 14.40 5.43
CA ALA A 132 17.35 14.60 4.61
C ALA A 132 17.48 16.04 4.10
N ALA A 133 16.37 16.67 3.72
CA ALA A 133 16.37 18.05 3.22
C ALA A 133 16.82 19.05 4.30
N GLU A 134 16.32 18.90 5.53
CA GLU A 134 16.67 19.73 6.69
C GLU A 134 18.07 19.42 7.21
N ALA A 135 18.50 18.18 7.13
CA ALA A 135 19.82 17.75 7.58
C ALA A 135 20.93 18.30 6.67
N GLY A 136 20.74 18.27 5.34
CA GLY A 136 21.80 18.59 4.40
C GLY A 136 23.03 17.68 4.63
N SER A 137 24.17 18.27 4.96
CA SER A 137 25.41 17.54 5.32
C SER A 137 25.67 17.47 6.83
N SER A 138 24.74 17.98 7.67
CA SER A 138 24.89 18.00 9.13
C SER A 138 24.70 16.61 9.73
N PRO A 139 25.37 16.30 10.86
CA PRO A 139 25.00 15.16 11.66
C PRO A 139 23.54 15.23 12.12
N VAL A 140 22.92 14.06 12.29
CA VAL A 140 21.53 13.96 12.78
C VAL A 140 21.51 13.13 14.06
N ILE A 141 20.79 13.61 15.06
CA ILE A 141 20.53 12.90 16.30
C ILE A 141 19.02 12.66 16.40
N PHE A 142 18.60 11.40 16.42
CA PHE A 142 17.23 11.02 16.75
C PHE A 142 17.11 10.80 18.27
N MET A 143 16.18 11.49 18.90
CA MET A 143 15.90 11.35 20.32
C MET A 143 14.74 10.39 20.55
N GLY A 144 15.02 9.20 21.06
CA GLY A 144 14.03 8.24 21.54
C GLY A 144 13.66 8.48 23.01
N HIS A 145 12.54 7.89 23.45
CA HIS A 145 12.17 7.91 24.88
C HIS A 145 13.16 7.08 25.71
N GLY A 146 13.49 5.89 25.22
CA GLY A 146 14.26 4.90 25.98
C GLY A 146 13.37 4.04 26.86
N SER A 147 13.96 3.02 27.47
CA SER A 147 13.29 2.08 28.36
C SER A 147 14.31 1.30 29.20
N GLU A 148 13.98 1.00 30.43
CA GLU A 148 14.74 0.03 31.24
C GLU A 148 14.54 -1.43 30.78
N HIS A 149 13.66 -1.68 29.82
CA HIS A 149 13.34 -2.98 29.26
C HIS A 149 14.37 -3.39 28.20
N ALA A 150 14.55 -4.73 27.99
CA ALA A 150 15.43 -5.27 26.94
C ALA A 150 15.11 -4.72 25.52
N ALA A 151 13.89 -4.22 25.28
CA ALA A 151 13.50 -3.58 24.03
C ALA A 151 14.28 -2.27 23.72
N ASP A 152 15.02 -1.70 24.70
CA ASP A 152 15.88 -0.53 24.52
C ASP A 152 16.98 -0.77 23.47
N GLU A 153 17.44 -2.02 23.31
CA GLU A 153 18.36 -2.43 22.23
C GLU A 153 17.86 -2.07 20.82
N SER A 154 16.54 -1.85 20.66
CA SER A 154 15.94 -1.44 19.39
C SER A 154 16.49 -0.09 18.89
N TYR A 155 16.86 0.81 19.77
CA TYR A 155 17.43 2.10 19.38
C TYR A 155 18.82 1.97 18.77
N GLU A 156 19.67 1.07 19.33
CA GLU A 156 20.97 0.77 18.72
C GLU A 156 20.84 0.05 17.37
N ARG A 157 19.86 -0.85 17.23
CA ARG A 157 19.58 -1.53 15.95
C ARG A 157 19.13 -0.54 14.90
N LEU A 158 18.28 0.45 15.27
CA LEU A 158 17.85 1.51 14.38
C LEU A 158 19.04 2.39 13.95
N GLU A 159 19.92 2.77 14.87
CA GLU A 159 21.13 3.55 14.53
C GLU A 159 22.00 2.82 13.50
N ARG A 160 22.19 1.50 13.68
CA ARG A 160 22.94 0.68 12.71
C ARG A 160 22.26 0.65 11.32
N ALA A 161 20.94 0.58 11.28
CA ALA A 161 20.19 0.61 10.04
C ALA A 161 20.30 1.99 9.35
N LEU A 162 20.15 3.08 10.12
CA LEU A 162 20.33 4.46 9.61
C LEU A 162 21.74 4.67 9.01
N ALA A 163 22.77 4.14 9.65
CA ALA A 163 24.14 4.23 9.15
C ALA A 163 24.35 3.51 7.79
N GLN A 164 23.44 2.60 7.40
CA GLN A 164 23.48 1.95 6.08
C GLN A 164 22.73 2.75 5.00
N VAL A 165 21.78 3.58 5.41
CA VAL A 165 20.92 4.36 4.50
C VAL A 165 21.58 5.66 4.04
N THR A 166 22.40 6.28 4.89
CA THR A 166 22.97 7.60 4.61
C THR A 166 24.50 7.64 4.82
N LYS A 167 25.14 8.61 4.17
CA LYS A 167 26.56 8.94 4.38
C LYS A 167 26.75 9.99 5.49
N ASN A 168 25.68 10.58 6.00
CA ASN A 168 25.76 11.50 7.15
C ASN A 168 26.06 10.71 8.41
N ASP A 169 26.67 11.36 9.38
CA ASP A 169 26.80 10.79 10.71
C ASP A 169 25.40 10.86 11.39
N VAL A 170 24.83 9.71 11.71
CA VAL A 170 23.52 9.59 12.36
C VAL A 170 23.67 8.86 13.67
N TYR A 171 23.01 9.37 14.69
CA TYR A 171 23.05 8.84 16.05
C TYR A 171 21.60 8.70 16.59
N VAL A 172 21.42 7.76 17.50
CA VAL A 172 20.21 7.64 18.29
C VAL A 172 20.57 7.74 19.76
N ALA A 173 19.96 8.69 20.46
CA ALA A 173 20.09 8.83 21.92
C ALA A 173 18.71 8.78 22.56
N THR A 174 18.65 8.43 23.83
CA THR A 174 17.40 8.28 24.57
C THR A 174 17.38 9.16 25.82
N VAL A 175 16.16 9.50 26.27
CA VAL A 175 15.95 10.27 27.49
C VAL A 175 16.15 9.39 28.73
N GLU A 176 15.55 8.18 28.72
CA GLU A 176 15.52 7.26 29.85
C GLU A 176 16.18 5.88 29.56
N GLY A 177 16.88 5.75 28.43
CA GLY A 177 17.48 4.48 28.03
C GLY A 177 18.99 4.42 28.24
N SER A 178 19.62 3.43 27.63
CA SER A 178 21.04 3.07 27.83
C SER A 178 22.01 4.02 27.11
N VAL A 179 21.62 4.65 26.01
CA VAL A 179 22.46 5.58 25.22
C VAL A 179 22.01 6.99 25.45
N THR A 180 22.81 7.77 26.18
CA THR A 180 22.50 9.15 26.52
C THR A 180 23.03 10.16 25.49
N ILE A 181 22.58 11.41 25.55
CA ILE A 181 23.15 12.49 24.71
C ILE A 181 24.64 12.71 24.98
N CYS A 182 25.11 12.50 26.23
CA CYS A 182 26.53 12.63 26.58
C CYS A 182 27.39 11.56 25.88
N ASP A 183 26.87 10.34 25.74
CA ASP A 183 27.55 9.25 25.00
C ASP A 183 27.67 9.60 23.52
N VAL A 184 26.60 10.14 22.94
CA VAL A 184 26.61 10.60 21.54
C VAL A 184 27.58 11.75 21.33
N ILE A 185 27.59 12.76 22.20
CA ILE A 185 28.57 13.85 22.14
C ILE A 185 30.02 13.32 22.24
N GLY A 186 30.26 12.33 23.09
CA GLY A 186 31.56 11.65 23.18
C GLY A 186 31.99 11.05 21.85
N ARG A 187 31.07 10.33 21.17
CA ARG A 187 31.31 9.74 19.83
C ARG A 187 31.52 10.80 18.75
N MET A 188 30.75 11.88 18.77
CA MET A 188 30.88 13.00 17.81
C MET A 188 32.26 13.70 17.90
N LYS A 189 32.81 13.87 19.12
CA LYS A 189 34.12 14.51 19.32
C LYS A 189 35.28 13.76 18.69
N VAL A 190 35.15 12.45 18.49
CA VAL A 190 36.17 11.62 17.81
C VAL A 190 35.87 11.41 16.33
N SER A 191 34.71 11.86 15.85
CA SER A 191 34.32 11.86 14.43
C SER A 191 34.94 13.04 13.68
N ARG A 192 34.64 13.12 12.38
CA ARG A 192 35.04 14.28 11.53
C ARG A 192 34.26 15.57 11.87
N HIS A 193 33.09 15.48 12.51
CA HIS A 193 32.23 16.62 12.86
C HIS A 193 32.48 17.05 14.32
N LYS A 194 33.51 17.84 14.55
CA LYS A 194 33.91 18.29 15.91
C LYS A 194 33.21 19.56 16.39
N SER A 195 32.49 20.24 15.52
CA SER A 195 31.70 21.46 15.79
C SER A 195 30.76 21.74 14.61
N GLY A 196 29.85 22.68 14.78
CA GLY A 196 28.92 23.13 13.75
C GLY A 196 27.48 22.67 13.98
N ARG A 197 26.69 22.81 12.94
CA ARG A 197 25.24 22.51 12.99
C ARG A 197 24.98 21.02 13.17
N VAL A 198 24.04 20.70 14.08
CA VAL A 198 23.54 19.33 14.33
C VAL A 198 22.03 19.36 14.28
N LEU A 199 21.42 18.52 13.47
CA LEU A 199 19.97 18.35 13.46
C LEU A 199 19.56 17.40 14.58
N VAL A 200 18.56 17.77 15.39
CA VAL A 200 17.97 16.93 16.43
C VAL A 200 16.50 16.75 16.14
N ALA A 201 16.03 15.52 16.05
CA ALA A 201 14.64 15.20 15.76
C ALA A 201 14.11 14.14 16.73
N PRO A 202 12.85 14.20 17.17
CA PRO A 202 12.30 13.16 18.03
C PRO A 202 12.05 11.88 17.25
N PHE A 203 12.44 10.76 17.80
CA PHE A 203 11.98 9.44 17.38
C PHE A 203 10.90 8.96 18.34
N MET A 204 9.80 9.69 18.34
CA MET A 204 8.60 9.46 19.13
C MET A 204 7.37 9.73 18.28
N MET A 205 6.29 8.97 18.49
CA MET A 205 5.06 9.13 17.71
C MET A 205 4.59 10.59 17.66
N VAL A 206 4.74 11.32 18.76
CA VAL A 206 4.35 12.72 18.93
C VAL A 206 5.51 13.56 19.43
N ALA A 207 5.63 14.82 18.99
CA ALA A 207 6.53 15.80 19.56
C ALA A 207 5.83 16.51 20.73
N GLY A 208 5.70 15.79 21.85
CA GLY A 208 5.03 16.27 23.07
C GLY A 208 5.99 16.87 24.10
N ASP A 209 5.80 16.51 25.35
CA ASP A 209 6.54 17.04 26.51
C ASP A 209 8.06 16.85 26.37
N HIS A 210 8.49 15.62 26.12
CA HIS A 210 9.92 15.30 25.93
C HIS A 210 10.57 16.07 24.78
N ALA A 211 9.87 16.30 23.67
CA ALA A 211 10.44 17.06 22.56
C ALA A 211 10.60 18.55 22.90
N ASN A 212 9.69 19.09 23.70
CA ASN A 212 9.76 20.50 24.11
C ASN A 212 10.74 20.75 25.26
N HIS A 213 10.83 19.84 26.22
CA HIS A 213 11.67 20.01 27.41
C HIS A 213 13.00 19.28 27.31
N ASP A 214 12.99 17.95 27.10
CA ASP A 214 14.22 17.15 27.14
C ASP A 214 15.04 17.26 25.83
N MET A 215 14.40 17.56 24.68
CA MET A 215 15.13 17.77 23.42
C MET A 215 15.50 19.24 23.22
N ALA A 216 14.53 20.15 23.23
CA ALA A 216 14.69 21.55 22.79
C ALA A 216 14.79 22.56 23.94
N GLY A 217 14.63 22.13 25.18
CA GLY A 217 14.65 23.00 26.37
C GLY A 217 15.93 23.81 26.51
N GLU A 218 15.85 24.90 27.31
CA GLU A 218 17.00 25.75 27.55
C GLU A 218 18.04 25.14 28.49
N LYS A 219 17.62 24.26 29.40
CA LYS A 219 18.46 23.60 30.39
C LYS A 219 18.14 22.10 30.44
N ASP A 220 19.11 21.34 30.86
CA ASP A 220 18.99 19.88 31.06
C ASP A 220 18.38 19.16 29.85
N SER A 221 18.72 19.61 28.65
CA SER A 221 18.19 19.10 27.40
C SER A 221 19.28 18.69 26.42
N PHE A 222 18.92 17.93 25.37
CA PHE A 222 19.82 17.57 24.27
C PHE A 222 20.43 18.83 23.66
N ALA A 223 19.60 19.85 23.40
CA ALA A 223 20.07 21.10 22.82
C ALA A 223 21.02 21.85 23.74
N ALA A 224 20.76 21.88 25.05
CA ALA A 224 21.66 22.51 26.04
C ALA A 224 23.03 21.79 26.08
N ALA A 225 23.04 20.46 26.19
CA ALA A 225 24.25 19.65 26.23
C ALA A 225 25.09 19.81 24.93
N LEU A 226 24.44 19.87 23.77
CA LEU A 226 25.12 20.11 22.50
C LEU A 226 25.75 21.49 22.42
N ARG A 227 25.05 22.55 22.89
CA ARG A 227 25.61 23.92 22.95
C ARG A 227 26.82 24.01 23.86
N GLU A 228 26.76 23.40 25.05
CA GLU A 228 27.88 23.30 25.96
C GLU A 228 29.08 22.57 25.36
N ALA A 229 28.83 21.59 24.50
CA ALA A 229 29.86 20.86 23.77
C ALA A 229 30.40 21.58 22.52
N GLY A 230 29.88 22.80 22.20
CA GLY A 230 30.33 23.63 21.08
C GLY A 230 29.62 23.36 19.74
N TYR A 231 28.45 22.72 19.77
CA TYR A 231 27.62 22.51 18.58
C TYR A 231 26.46 23.50 18.50
N GLU A 232 25.89 23.60 17.30
CA GLU A 232 24.70 24.44 17.02
C GLU A 232 23.50 23.51 16.77
N PRO A 233 22.72 23.12 17.79
CA PRO A 233 21.57 22.25 17.62
C PRO A 233 20.42 22.96 16.92
N VAL A 234 19.84 22.31 15.92
CA VAL A 234 18.57 22.69 15.27
C VAL A 234 17.58 21.60 15.58
N CYS A 235 16.56 21.92 16.39
CA CYS A 235 15.55 20.96 16.83
C CYS A 235 14.33 20.99 15.90
N LEU A 236 13.98 19.82 15.33
CA LEU A 236 12.71 19.62 14.61
C LEU A 236 11.65 19.16 15.59
N LEU A 237 10.65 20.01 15.86
CA LEU A 237 9.54 19.69 16.76
C LEU A 237 8.39 19.00 15.98
N LYS A 238 8.72 17.87 15.32
CA LYS A 238 7.76 17.06 14.58
C LYS A 238 7.82 15.61 15.05
N GLY A 239 6.67 15.06 15.45
CA GLY A 239 6.56 13.64 15.76
C GLY A 239 6.71 12.78 14.50
N ILE A 240 7.13 11.52 14.65
CA ILE A 240 7.27 10.63 13.50
C ILE A 240 5.93 10.32 12.83
N GLY A 241 4.81 10.50 13.53
CA GLY A 241 3.46 10.40 12.97
C GLY A 241 3.12 11.47 11.92
N GLU A 242 3.88 12.56 11.82
CA GLU A 242 3.71 13.58 10.79
C GLU A 242 4.35 13.19 9.45
N TYR A 243 5.26 12.22 9.43
CA TYR A 243 5.95 11.79 8.23
C TYR A 243 5.19 10.66 7.51
N GLU A 244 4.77 10.92 6.27
CA GLU A 244 4.05 9.93 5.47
C GLU A 244 4.84 8.63 5.28
N PRO A 245 6.16 8.64 4.97
CA PRO A 245 6.92 7.41 4.82
C PRO A 245 6.94 6.55 6.10
N VAL A 246 6.98 7.18 7.27
CA VAL A 246 6.97 6.47 8.55
C VAL A 246 5.57 5.92 8.87
N ARG A 247 4.50 6.68 8.57
CA ARG A 247 3.13 6.16 8.69
C ARG A 247 2.92 4.92 7.83
N GLU A 248 3.52 4.88 6.63
CA GLU A 248 3.43 3.73 5.74
C GLU A 248 4.07 2.47 6.35
N CYS A 249 5.16 2.59 7.13
CA CYS A 249 5.72 1.47 7.89
C CYS A 249 4.71 0.89 8.90
N TYR A 250 3.97 1.75 9.63
CA TYR A 250 2.88 1.30 10.51
C TYR A 250 1.74 0.62 9.73
N PHE A 251 1.29 1.23 8.62
CA PHE A 251 0.22 0.65 7.80
C PHE A 251 0.59 -0.69 7.19
N ARG A 252 1.88 -0.94 6.92
CA ARG A 252 2.36 -2.24 6.48
C ARG A 252 2.08 -3.32 7.54
N HIS A 253 2.32 -3.04 8.83
CA HIS A 253 1.99 -3.96 9.91
C HIS A 253 0.48 -4.22 10.02
N LEU A 254 -0.34 -3.19 9.84
CA LEU A 254 -1.80 -3.35 9.81
C LEU A 254 -2.23 -4.27 8.65
N ARG A 255 -1.68 -4.07 7.44
CA ARG A 255 -1.99 -4.91 6.27
C ARG A 255 -1.56 -6.36 6.44
N HIS A 256 -0.39 -6.60 7.04
CA HIS A 256 0.06 -7.96 7.42
C HIS A 256 -0.88 -8.58 8.44
N CYS A 257 -1.20 -7.85 9.51
CA CYS A 257 -2.11 -8.35 10.55
C CYS A 257 -3.48 -8.75 9.98
N MET A 258 -3.98 -8.02 8.99
CA MET A 258 -5.24 -8.31 8.32
C MET A 258 -5.14 -9.46 7.31
N GLY A 259 -3.97 -9.72 6.75
CA GLY A 259 -3.80 -10.49 5.52
C GLY A 259 -4.42 -9.78 4.32
N THR A 260 -3.62 -9.34 3.36
CA THR A 260 -4.09 -8.45 2.29
C THR A 260 -3.92 -9.08 0.91
N LEU A 261 -4.97 -9.04 0.07
CA LEU A 261 -4.90 -9.41 -1.34
C LEU A 261 -4.93 -8.17 -2.22
N TYR A 262 -3.87 -7.96 -2.99
CA TYR A 262 -3.82 -6.99 -4.08
C TYR A 262 -4.11 -7.67 -5.43
N GLY A 263 -5.10 -7.18 -6.17
CA GLY A 263 -5.23 -7.47 -7.60
C GLY A 263 -4.53 -6.39 -8.39
N ILE A 264 -3.38 -6.70 -8.98
CA ILE A 264 -2.49 -5.72 -9.57
C ILE A 264 -2.57 -5.79 -11.10
N GLY A 265 -3.03 -4.70 -11.71
CA GLY A 265 -2.94 -4.48 -13.16
C GLY A 265 -1.52 -4.08 -13.56
N VAL A 266 -0.92 -4.85 -14.45
CA VAL A 266 0.46 -4.61 -14.92
C VAL A 266 0.51 -3.93 -16.29
N GLY A 267 -0.61 -3.40 -16.78
CA GLY A 267 -0.69 -2.85 -18.13
C GLY A 267 -0.75 -3.93 -19.21
N PRO A 268 -0.85 -3.55 -20.49
CA PRO A 268 -1.14 -4.46 -21.59
C PRO A 268 0.09 -5.18 -22.17
N GLY A 269 1.32 -4.64 -21.98
CA GLY A 269 2.51 -5.21 -22.59
C GLY A 269 3.80 -4.44 -22.30
N ASP A 270 3.75 -3.11 -22.42
CA ASP A 270 4.89 -2.24 -22.15
C ASP A 270 5.13 -2.15 -20.63
N PRO A 271 6.33 -2.51 -20.13
CA PRO A 271 6.67 -2.41 -18.71
C PRO A 271 6.65 -0.96 -18.18
N GLU A 272 6.82 0.05 -19.01
CA GLU A 272 6.75 1.47 -18.59
C GLU A 272 5.30 1.91 -18.29
N LEU A 273 4.30 1.13 -18.69
CA LEU A 273 2.89 1.35 -18.35
C LEU A 273 2.47 0.70 -17.02
N VAL A 274 3.40 0.10 -16.29
CA VAL A 274 3.17 -0.36 -14.91
C VAL A 274 3.14 0.86 -13.99
N THR A 275 2.06 1.02 -13.23
CA THR A 275 1.91 2.18 -12.35
C THR A 275 2.88 2.11 -11.17
N VAL A 276 3.34 3.28 -10.68
CA VAL A 276 4.19 3.37 -9.47
C VAL A 276 3.54 2.68 -8.26
N LYS A 277 2.21 2.76 -8.14
CA LYS A 277 1.47 2.07 -7.09
C LYS A 277 1.53 0.54 -7.25
N ALA A 278 1.46 0.03 -8.48
CA ALA A 278 1.61 -1.40 -8.74
C ALA A 278 3.01 -1.89 -8.34
N LEU A 279 4.07 -1.15 -8.67
CA LEU A 279 5.44 -1.46 -8.26
C LEU A 279 5.57 -1.55 -6.74
N ARG A 280 5.09 -0.54 -6.01
CA ARG A 280 5.12 -0.55 -4.53
C ARG A 280 4.34 -1.72 -3.94
N CYS A 281 3.15 -2.03 -4.45
CA CYS A 281 2.37 -3.16 -3.95
C CYS A 281 3.02 -4.52 -4.25
N MET A 282 3.69 -4.67 -5.40
CA MET A 282 4.49 -5.89 -5.68
C MET A 282 5.69 -6.00 -4.74
N GLU A 283 6.38 -4.90 -4.48
CA GLU A 283 7.51 -4.86 -3.55
C GLU A 283 7.10 -5.19 -2.11
N GLU A 284 5.97 -4.68 -1.64
CA GLU A 284 5.42 -4.92 -0.31
C GLU A 284 4.95 -6.37 -0.11
N SER A 285 4.51 -7.05 -1.18
CA SER A 285 3.90 -8.37 -1.08
C SER A 285 4.88 -9.46 -0.69
N ASP A 286 4.43 -10.40 0.15
CA ASP A 286 5.21 -11.57 0.57
C ASP A 286 5.33 -12.60 -0.55
N LEU A 287 4.26 -12.74 -1.35
CA LEU A 287 4.20 -13.67 -2.47
C LEU A 287 3.39 -13.11 -3.65
N ILE A 288 3.68 -13.66 -4.83
CA ILE A 288 3.06 -13.25 -6.09
C ILE A 288 2.25 -14.42 -6.65
N VAL A 289 0.95 -14.23 -6.85
CA VAL A 289 0.06 -15.20 -7.50
C VAL A 289 -0.01 -14.91 -9.00
N LEU A 290 0.23 -15.93 -9.79
CA LEU A 290 0.20 -15.91 -11.24
C LEU A 290 -0.99 -16.75 -11.76
N PRO A 291 -1.91 -16.16 -12.57
CA PRO A 291 -3.04 -16.90 -13.14
C PRO A 291 -2.63 -17.78 -14.35
N ALA A 292 -1.58 -18.57 -14.18
CA ALA A 292 -0.99 -19.42 -15.21
C ALA A 292 -0.44 -20.70 -14.60
N ALA A 293 -0.16 -21.70 -15.44
CA ALA A 293 0.42 -22.97 -15.00
C ALA A 293 1.90 -22.83 -14.60
N ASP A 294 2.61 -21.89 -15.24
CA ASP A 294 4.01 -21.61 -14.99
C ASP A 294 4.32 -20.12 -15.23
N PRO A 295 5.43 -19.59 -14.68
CA PRO A 295 5.80 -18.20 -14.86
C PRO A 295 6.14 -17.82 -16.32
N ALA A 296 6.67 -18.75 -17.13
CA ALA A 296 7.07 -18.46 -18.50
C ALA A 296 5.85 -18.18 -19.39
N GLY A 297 4.76 -18.92 -19.16
CA GLY A 297 3.48 -18.72 -19.85
C GLY A 297 2.62 -17.58 -19.31
N CYS A 298 3.03 -16.88 -18.27
CA CYS A 298 2.27 -15.79 -17.66
C CYS A 298 2.66 -14.42 -18.23
N HIS A 299 1.89 -13.86 -19.16
CA HIS A 299 2.15 -12.54 -19.75
C HIS A 299 2.24 -11.44 -18.66
N ALA A 300 1.36 -11.46 -17.66
CA ALA A 300 1.39 -10.46 -16.58
C ALA A 300 2.71 -10.53 -15.81
N TYR A 301 3.25 -11.72 -15.56
CA TYR A 301 4.56 -11.87 -14.92
C TYR A 301 5.70 -11.38 -15.80
N GLN A 302 5.65 -11.66 -17.11
CA GLN A 302 6.70 -11.23 -18.04
C GLN A 302 6.80 -9.70 -18.13
N ILE A 303 5.66 -9.00 -18.05
CA ILE A 303 5.60 -7.54 -17.97
C ILE A 303 6.15 -7.06 -16.62
N ALA A 304 5.61 -7.60 -15.53
CA ALA A 304 5.99 -7.21 -14.17
C ALA A 304 7.50 -7.40 -13.91
N ARG A 305 8.09 -8.50 -14.37
CA ARG A 305 9.52 -8.81 -14.23
C ARG A 305 10.43 -7.78 -14.88
N LYS A 306 10.03 -7.24 -16.03
CA LYS A 306 10.78 -6.18 -16.72
C LYS A 306 10.67 -4.85 -15.97
N ALA A 307 9.50 -4.53 -15.42
CA ALA A 307 9.27 -3.30 -14.66
C ALA A 307 9.90 -3.34 -13.25
N TYR A 308 9.87 -4.52 -12.60
CA TYR A 308 10.36 -4.75 -11.25
C TYR A 308 11.18 -6.05 -11.18
N PRO A 309 12.49 -6.03 -11.47
CA PRO A 309 13.35 -7.22 -11.43
C PRO A 309 13.41 -7.91 -10.05
N GLY A 310 13.15 -7.16 -8.97
CA GLY A 310 13.08 -7.70 -7.61
C GLY A 310 12.00 -8.78 -7.41
N ILE A 311 11.01 -8.86 -8.31
CA ILE A 311 9.95 -9.86 -8.27
C ILE A 311 10.48 -11.30 -8.36
N GLU A 312 11.65 -11.51 -8.99
CA GLU A 312 12.28 -12.84 -9.13
C GLU A 312 12.74 -13.43 -7.78
N LYS A 313 12.88 -12.57 -6.75
CA LYS A 313 13.25 -12.98 -5.38
C LYS A 313 12.02 -13.32 -4.54
N LYS A 314 10.81 -13.07 -5.03
CA LYS A 314 9.56 -13.34 -4.33
C LYS A 314 9.14 -14.80 -4.53
N GLU A 315 8.38 -15.33 -3.57
CA GLU A 315 7.69 -16.60 -3.75
C GLU A 315 6.64 -16.46 -4.87
N LEU A 316 6.74 -17.30 -5.91
CA LEU A 316 5.79 -17.32 -7.02
C LEU A 316 4.83 -18.50 -6.86
N VAL A 317 3.53 -18.23 -6.90
CA VAL A 317 2.47 -19.24 -6.77
C VAL A 317 1.63 -19.24 -8.04
N CYS A 318 1.77 -20.31 -8.83
CA CYS A 318 1.00 -20.51 -10.06
C CYS A 318 -0.37 -21.12 -9.74
N LEU A 319 -1.44 -20.39 -10.06
CA LEU A 319 -2.83 -20.82 -9.87
C LEU A 319 -3.58 -20.66 -11.20
N PRO A 320 -3.55 -21.69 -12.09
CA PRO A 320 -4.11 -21.59 -13.42
C PRO A 320 -5.63 -21.50 -13.39
N PHE A 321 -6.19 -20.58 -14.17
CA PHE A 321 -7.62 -20.48 -14.44
C PHE A 321 -7.96 -21.28 -15.69
N PRO A 322 -8.85 -22.27 -15.61
CA PRO A 322 -9.23 -23.06 -16.77
C PRO A 322 -10.02 -22.21 -17.79
N MET A 323 -9.58 -22.25 -19.04
CA MET A 323 -10.26 -21.63 -20.19
C MET A 323 -11.38 -22.56 -20.72
N THR A 324 -12.42 -22.76 -19.91
CA THR A 324 -13.56 -23.64 -20.25
C THR A 324 -14.88 -22.92 -20.05
N LYS A 325 -15.93 -23.36 -20.79
CA LYS A 325 -17.31 -22.94 -20.58
C LYS A 325 -18.08 -23.89 -19.63
N GLU A 326 -17.43 -24.96 -19.14
CA GLU A 326 -18.04 -25.91 -18.20
C GLU A 326 -18.12 -25.30 -16.80
N GLU A 327 -19.29 -24.88 -16.38
CA GLU A 327 -19.54 -24.16 -15.11
C GLU A 327 -18.99 -24.91 -13.89
N GLU A 328 -19.17 -26.24 -13.83
CA GLU A 328 -18.72 -27.04 -12.69
C GLU A 328 -17.16 -27.07 -12.58
N LYS A 329 -16.45 -27.14 -13.70
CA LYS A 329 -14.99 -27.08 -13.70
C LYS A 329 -14.49 -25.68 -13.28
N LEU A 330 -15.16 -24.63 -13.77
CA LEU A 330 -14.85 -23.25 -13.38
C LEU A 330 -15.08 -23.05 -11.88
N ARG A 331 -16.22 -23.54 -11.37
CA ARG A 331 -16.56 -23.41 -9.95
C ARG A 331 -15.53 -24.10 -9.07
N ARG A 332 -15.14 -25.33 -9.37
CA ARG A 332 -14.12 -26.08 -8.61
C ARG A 332 -12.77 -25.37 -8.62
N ALA A 333 -12.30 -24.93 -9.80
CA ALA A 333 -11.03 -24.20 -9.90
C ALA A 333 -11.07 -22.88 -9.09
N HIS A 334 -12.16 -22.14 -9.16
CA HIS A 334 -12.32 -20.93 -8.36
C HIS A 334 -12.35 -21.21 -6.84
N GLU A 335 -12.93 -22.37 -6.42
CA GLU A 335 -12.90 -22.79 -5.02
C GLU A 335 -11.49 -23.13 -4.55
N GLU A 336 -10.73 -23.89 -5.33
CA GLU A 336 -9.35 -24.24 -5.02
C GLU A 336 -8.44 -23.02 -4.94
N ILE A 337 -8.56 -22.11 -5.92
CA ILE A 337 -7.80 -20.85 -5.94
C ILE A 337 -8.17 -19.98 -4.73
N PHE A 338 -9.47 -19.86 -4.45
CA PHE A 338 -9.95 -19.13 -3.25
C PHE A 338 -9.36 -19.73 -1.98
N ALA A 339 -9.48 -21.05 -1.78
CA ALA A 339 -9.00 -21.71 -0.58
C ALA A 339 -7.48 -21.50 -0.39
N ARG A 340 -6.72 -21.57 -1.48
CA ARG A 340 -5.28 -21.37 -1.45
C ARG A 340 -4.90 -19.93 -1.08
N ILE A 341 -5.55 -18.93 -1.67
CA ILE A 341 -5.32 -17.52 -1.35
C ILE A 341 -5.78 -17.24 0.09
N ALA A 342 -6.97 -17.73 0.51
CA ALA A 342 -7.48 -17.55 1.85
C ALA A 342 -6.54 -18.10 2.92
N SER A 343 -5.84 -19.24 2.67
CA SER A 343 -4.86 -19.76 3.63
C SER A 343 -3.70 -18.78 3.84
N TYR A 344 -3.15 -18.18 2.78
CA TYR A 344 -2.10 -17.17 2.91
C TYR A 344 -2.57 -15.93 3.69
N LEU A 345 -3.79 -15.45 3.40
CA LEU A 345 -4.35 -14.30 4.11
C LEU A 345 -4.58 -14.61 5.60
N THR A 346 -4.98 -15.85 5.93
CA THR A 346 -5.12 -16.27 7.33
C THR A 346 -3.78 -16.30 8.06
N GLU A 347 -2.69 -16.61 7.35
CA GLU A 347 -1.32 -16.52 7.85
C GLU A 347 -0.79 -15.08 7.98
N GLY A 348 -1.61 -14.06 7.63
CA GLY A 348 -1.22 -12.66 7.67
C GLY A 348 -0.38 -12.22 6.47
N LYS A 349 -0.35 -12.99 5.38
CA LYS A 349 0.46 -12.65 4.20
C LYS A 349 -0.17 -11.52 3.37
N ILE A 350 0.68 -10.68 2.80
CA ILE A 350 0.31 -9.76 1.72
C ILE A 350 0.53 -10.47 0.39
N VAL A 351 -0.53 -10.64 -0.37
CA VAL A 351 -0.57 -11.42 -1.61
C VAL A 351 -0.79 -10.50 -2.81
N ALA A 352 0.09 -10.51 -3.80
CA ALA A 352 -0.12 -9.83 -5.07
C ALA A 352 -0.61 -10.81 -6.13
N PHE A 353 -1.83 -10.61 -6.63
CA PHE A 353 -2.36 -11.34 -7.77
C PHE A 353 -2.16 -10.49 -9.03
N LEU A 354 -1.30 -10.93 -9.96
CA LEU A 354 -1.04 -10.17 -11.17
C LEU A 354 -2.10 -10.44 -12.24
N THR A 355 -2.49 -9.38 -12.94
CA THR A 355 -3.35 -9.46 -14.13
C THR A 355 -2.88 -8.51 -15.21
N ILE A 356 -2.98 -8.95 -16.47
CA ILE A 356 -2.69 -8.09 -17.62
C ILE A 356 -3.74 -6.98 -17.74
N GLY A 357 -3.36 -5.80 -18.18
CA GLY A 357 -4.23 -4.64 -18.28
C GLY A 357 -4.63 -4.10 -16.91
N ASP A 358 -5.93 -3.92 -16.70
CA ASP A 358 -6.55 -3.43 -15.46
C ASP A 358 -7.40 -4.52 -14.80
N PRO A 359 -7.33 -4.73 -13.47
CA PRO A 359 -8.08 -5.78 -12.77
C PRO A 359 -9.60 -5.58 -12.79
N SER A 360 -10.10 -4.38 -13.07
CA SER A 360 -11.52 -4.08 -13.14
C SER A 360 -12.14 -4.37 -14.51
N VAL A 361 -11.31 -4.57 -15.55
CA VAL A 361 -11.76 -4.73 -16.95
C VAL A 361 -11.59 -6.17 -17.42
N TYR A 362 -12.68 -6.93 -17.47
CA TYR A 362 -12.73 -8.33 -17.95
C TYR A 362 -11.62 -9.25 -17.40
N SER A 363 -11.21 -9.03 -16.15
CA SER A 363 -10.16 -9.79 -15.47
C SER A 363 -10.75 -10.97 -14.68
N THR A 364 -10.04 -12.11 -14.70
CA THR A 364 -10.33 -13.28 -13.85
C THR A 364 -10.17 -12.96 -12.36
N TYR A 365 -9.34 -11.97 -12.00
CA TYR A 365 -9.17 -11.51 -10.64
C TYR A 365 -10.51 -11.07 -10.00
N GLY A 366 -11.42 -10.48 -10.76
CA GLY A 366 -12.73 -10.04 -10.27
C GLY A 366 -13.54 -11.12 -9.57
N TYR A 367 -13.41 -12.39 -9.97
CA TYR A 367 -14.08 -13.52 -9.30
C TYR A 367 -13.49 -13.78 -7.91
N ILE A 368 -12.17 -13.78 -7.80
CA ILE A 368 -11.46 -13.98 -6.54
C ILE A 368 -11.67 -12.78 -5.61
N HIS A 369 -11.59 -11.56 -6.14
CA HIS A 369 -11.84 -10.33 -5.39
C HIS A 369 -13.19 -10.38 -4.65
N ARG A 370 -14.29 -10.63 -5.39
CA ARG A 370 -15.62 -10.70 -4.79
C ARG A 370 -15.74 -11.81 -3.74
N ARG A 371 -15.11 -12.94 -3.97
CA ARG A 371 -15.17 -14.09 -3.07
C ARG A 371 -14.40 -13.88 -1.78
N ILE A 372 -13.18 -13.31 -1.87
CA ILE A 372 -12.37 -12.94 -0.68
C ILE A 372 -13.05 -11.80 0.09
N ALA A 373 -13.60 -10.78 -0.61
CA ALA A 373 -14.35 -9.72 0.03
C ALA A 373 -15.60 -10.25 0.79
N ALA A 374 -16.37 -11.15 0.17
CA ALA A 374 -17.54 -11.78 0.82
C ALA A 374 -17.13 -12.66 2.01
N TRP A 375 -15.96 -13.25 2.01
CA TRP A 375 -15.38 -13.98 3.15
C TRP A 375 -14.93 -13.04 4.29
N GLY A 376 -14.87 -11.72 4.06
CA GLY A 376 -14.41 -10.72 5.02
C GLY A 376 -12.90 -10.47 4.99
N GLY A 377 -12.20 -10.94 3.96
CA GLY A 377 -10.78 -10.67 3.73
C GLY A 377 -10.52 -9.24 3.27
N ASN A 378 -9.31 -8.74 3.52
CA ASN A 378 -8.90 -7.43 3.04
C ASN A 378 -8.44 -7.52 1.58
N VAL A 379 -9.14 -6.83 0.68
CA VAL A 379 -8.87 -6.87 -0.77
C VAL A 379 -8.77 -5.47 -1.34
N LYS A 380 -7.85 -5.26 -2.26
CA LYS A 380 -7.68 -3.98 -2.98
C LYS A 380 -7.42 -4.24 -4.47
N MET A 381 -8.02 -3.42 -5.33
CA MET A 381 -7.67 -3.36 -6.75
C MET A 381 -6.65 -2.25 -6.97
N ILE A 382 -5.59 -2.57 -7.68
CA ILE A 382 -4.54 -1.62 -8.08
C ILE A 382 -4.63 -1.48 -9.59
N SER A 383 -5.08 -0.32 -10.04
CA SER A 383 -5.32 -0.06 -11.46
C SER A 383 -4.05 -0.19 -12.29
N GLY A 384 -4.22 -0.73 -13.47
CA GLY A 384 -3.25 -0.74 -14.55
C GLY A 384 -3.80 -0.02 -15.79
N VAL A 385 -3.00 0.17 -16.82
CA VAL A 385 -3.46 0.75 -18.08
C VAL A 385 -4.24 -0.31 -18.87
N PRO A 386 -5.53 -0.08 -19.21
CA PRO A 386 -6.28 -1.00 -20.06
C PRO A 386 -5.71 -1.07 -21.48
N SER A 387 -5.81 -2.24 -22.13
CA SER A 387 -5.25 -2.43 -23.47
C SER A 387 -5.80 -1.47 -24.52
N PHE A 388 -7.05 -1.11 -24.44
CA PHE A 388 -7.67 -0.17 -25.41
C PHE A 388 -7.16 1.27 -25.27
N CYS A 389 -6.82 1.72 -24.05
CA CYS A 389 -6.19 3.03 -23.87
C CYS A 389 -4.77 3.04 -24.43
N ALA A 390 -3.99 1.99 -24.18
CA ALA A 390 -2.65 1.87 -24.72
C ALA A 390 -2.67 1.71 -26.25
N ALA A 391 -3.60 0.91 -26.79
CA ALA A 391 -3.78 0.78 -28.23
C ALA A 391 -4.11 2.13 -28.92
N ALA A 392 -5.02 2.92 -28.35
CA ALA A 392 -5.33 4.24 -28.86
C ALA A 392 -4.12 5.17 -28.84
N ALA A 393 -3.33 5.14 -27.76
CA ALA A 393 -2.09 5.92 -27.66
C ALA A 393 -1.05 5.48 -28.70
N SER A 394 -0.85 4.17 -28.91
CA SER A 394 0.05 3.61 -29.92
C SER A 394 -0.37 3.97 -31.35
N LEU A 395 -1.68 4.08 -31.58
CA LEU A 395 -2.26 4.50 -32.87
C LEU A 395 -2.24 6.04 -33.06
N GLY A 396 -2.00 6.81 -32.00
CA GLY A 396 -2.10 8.28 -32.04
C GLY A 396 -3.52 8.80 -32.26
N ILE A 397 -4.54 8.07 -31.77
CA ILE A 397 -5.96 8.43 -31.92
C ILE A 397 -6.61 8.70 -30.56
N SER A 398 -7.61 9.60 -30.55
CA SER A 398 -8.55 9.72 -29.44
C SER A 398 -9.61 8.63 -29.51
N LEU A 399 -9.98 8.03 -28.38
CA LEU A 399 -11.12 7.11 -28.29
C LEU A 399 -12.46 7.86 -28.33
N GLY A 400 -12.52 9.06 -27.81
CA GLY A 400 -13.72 9.90 -27.83
C GLY A 400 -13.37 11.35 -27.61
N ASP A 401 -14.08 12.22 -28.30
CA ASP A 401 -13.99 13.66 -28.23
C ASP A 401 -15.34 14.24 -27.78
N ASN A 402 -15.30 15.25 -26.92
CA ASN A 402 -16.49 15.97 -26.44
C ASN A 402 -17.65 15.09 -25.94
N ARG A 403 -18.56 14.68 -26.81
CA ARG A 403 -19.81 13.95 -26.52
C ARG A 403 -19.80 12.50 -27.04
N ASP A 404 -18.67 12.04 -27.57
CA ASP A 404 -18.58 10.70 -28.12
C ASP A 404 -18.80 9.64 -27.04
N GLU A 405 -19.64 8.68 -27.33
CA GLU A 405 -19.82 7.51 -26.47
C GLU A 405 -18.72 6.49 -26.78
N ILE A 406 -18.22 5.84 -25.72
CA ILE A 406 -17.21 4.76 -25.82
C ILE A 406 -17.82 3.49 -25.26
N HIS A 407 -18.01 2.49 -26.12
CA HIS A 407 -18.56 1.20 -25.75
C HIS A 407 -17.43 0.15 -25.66
N VAL A 408 -17.19 -0.39 -24.47
CA VAL A 408 -16.18 -1.43 -24.26
C VAL A 408 -16.88 -2.79 -24.21
N ILE A 409 -16.60 -3.62 -25.20
CA ILE A 409 -17.36 -4.83 -25.54
C ILE A 409 -16.45 -6.06 -25.45
N PRO A 410 -16.88 -7.17 -24.78
CA PRO A 410 -16.13 -8.42 -24.79
C PRO A 410 -16.31 -9.12 -26.14
N GLY A 411 -15.37 -8.93 -27.07
CA GLY A 411 -15.46 -9.42 -28.45
C GLY A 411 -15.48 -10.96 -28.63
N SER A 412 -15.42 -11.72 -27.54
CA SER A 412 -15.52 -13.19 -27.54
C SER A 412 -16.95 -13.72 -27.35
N TYR A 413 -17.95 -12.83 -27.22
CA TYR A 413 -19.37 -13.15 -27.11
C TYR A 413 -20.14 -12.69 -28.35
N GLU A 414 -21.48 -12.77 -28.34
CA GLU A 414 -22.36 -12.26 -29.39
C GLU A 414 -22.21 -10.76 -29.50
N VAL A 415 -21.91 -10.26 -30.71
CA VAL A 415 -21.56 -8.85 -30.96
C VAL A 415 -22.48 -8.17 -31.96
N GLU A 416 -23.43 -8.90 -32.57
CA GLU A 416 -24.33 -8.44 -33.62
C GLU A 416 -25.10 -7.17 -33.23
N GLU A 417 -25.68 -7.18 -32.01
CA GLU A 417 -26.46 -6.05 -31.50
C GLU A 417 -25.61 -4.80 -31.27
N THR A 418 -24.30 -4.99 -31.07
CA THR A 418 -23.38 -3.87 -30.82
C THR A 418 -23.06 -3.07 -32.08
N MET A 419 -23.38 -3.60 -33.26
CA MET A 419 -23.24 -2.87 -34.54
C MET A 419 -24.15 -1.64 -34.63
N ALA A 420 -25.26 -1.65 -33.92
CA ALA A 420 -26.20 -0.51 -33.86
C ALA A 420 -25.73 0.64 -32.97
N LEU A 421 -24.68 0.43 -32.13
CA LEU A 421 -24.17 1.47 -31.23
C LEU A 421 -23.43 2.54 -32.02
N SER A 422 -23.66 3.79 -31.63
CA SER A 422 -22.96 4.99 -32.17
C SER A 422 -21.65 5.25 -31.41
N GLY A 423 -20.78 6.06 -32.00
CA GLY A 423 -19.51 6.45 -31.37
C GLY A 423 -18.41 5.40 -31.53
N THR A 424 -17.59 5.28 -30.51
CA THR A 424 -16.45 4.35 -30.55
C THR A 424 -16.79 3.00 -29.91
N ARG A 425 -16.60 1.94 -30.64
CA ARG A 425 -16.79 0.57 -30.19
C ARG A 425 -15.43 -0.12 -30.04
N VAL A 426 -15.11 -0.57 -28.84
CA VAL A 426 -13.88 -1.25 -28.52
C VAL A 426 -14.17 -2.73 -28.24
N TYR A 427 -13.78 -3.60 -29.14
CA TYR A 427 -13.95 -5.04 -28.97
C TYR A 427 -12.69 -5.65 -28.37
N MET A 428 -12.76 -6.05 -27.11
CA MET A 428 -11.65 -6.67 -26.38
C MET A 428 -11.65 -8.19 -26.53
N LYS A 429 -10.46 -8.81 -26.51
CA LYS A 429 -10.29 -10.26 -26.62
C LYS A 429 -10.92 -10.86 -27.88
N SER A 430 -10.89 -10.11 -28.96
CA SER A 430 -11.60 -10.40 -30.20
C SER A 430 -10.88 -11.37 -31.15
N GLY A 431 -9.67 -11.86 -30.81
CA GLY A 431 -8.85 -12.65 -31.75
C GLY A 431 -9.54 -13.88 -32.30
N LYS A 432 -10.35 -14.58 -31.53
CA LYS A 432 -11.11 -15.78 -32.03
C LYS A 432 -12.35 -15.40 -32.86
N SER A 433 -12.90 -14.22 -32.65
CA SER A 433 -14.09 -13.71 -33.32
C SER A 433 -13.75 -12.76 -34.47
N LEU A 434 -12.47 -12.59 -34.80
CA LEU A 434 -12.00 -11.58 -35.74
C LEU A 434 -12.61 -11.71 -37.12
N ALA A 435 -12.70 -12.92 -37.67
CA ALA A 435 -13.35 -13.18 -38.96
C ALA A 435 -14.85 -12.81 -38.95
N HIS A 436 -15.55 -13.12 -37.86
CA HIS A 436 -16.97 -12.77 -37.71
C HIS A 436 -17.16 -11.25 -37.61
N LEU A 437 -16.36 -10.57 -36.76
CA LEU A 437 -16.36 -9.12 -36.68
C LEU A 437 -16.05 -8.45 -38.01
N LYS A 438 -15.07 -9.01 -38.77
CA LYS A 438 -14.73 -8.52 -40.10
C LYS A 438 -15.95 -8.53 -41.02
N ALA A 439 -16.66 -9.68 -41.13
CA ALA A 439 -17.83 -9.79 -41.98
C ALA A 439 -18.96 -8.81 -41.60
N LEU A 440 -19.21 -8.62 -40.32
CA LEU A 440 -20.20 -7.65 -39.83
C LEU A 440 -19.81 -6.20 -40.19
N LEU A 441 -18.53 -5.85 -40.02
CA LEU A 441 -18.01 -4.54 -40.32
C LEU A 441 -17.96 -4.26 -41.82
N GLU A 442 -17.64 -5.23 -42.68
CA GLU A 442 -17.71 -5.13 -44.12
C GLU A 442 -19.16 -4.82 -44.62
N GLU A 443 -20.16 -5.41 -43.99
CA GLU A 443 -21.56 -5.11 -44.27
C GLU A 443 -21.91 -3.70 -43.82
N GLN A 444 -21.53 -3.32 -42.59
CA GLN A 444 -21.84 -2.00 -42.03
C GLN A 444 -21.16 -0.84 -42.81
N GLN A 445 -19.96 -1.06 -43.36
CA GLN A 445 -19.24 -0.06 -44.16
C GLN A 445 -19.98 0.32 -45.44
N LYS A 446 -20.93 -0.51 -45.95
CA LYS A 446 -21.76 -0.16 -47.10
C LYS A 446 -22.74 0.97 -46.80
N GLU A 447 -23.14 1.09 -45.53
CA GLU A 447 -24.15 2.03 -45.08
C GLU A 447 -23.54 3.24 -44.34
N LYS A 448 -22.39 3.05 -43.67
CA LYS A 448 -21.80 4.07 -42.79
C LYS A 448 -20.27 4.10 -42.92
N LYS A 449 -19.71 5.32 -43.03
CA LYS A 449 -18.25 5.50 -42.97
C LYS A 449 -17.75 5.23 -41.54
N MET A 450 -16.66 4.52 -41.42
CA MET A 450 -16.03 4.21 -40.15
C MET A 450 -14.54 3.92 -40.30
N SER A 451 -13.78 4.28 -39.29
CA SER A 451 -12.37 3.94 -39.15
C SER A 451 -12.20 2.69 -38.28
N VAL A 452 -11.43 1.71 -38.74
CA VAL A 452 -11.23 0.44 -38.04
C VAL A 452 -9.74 0.23 -37.76
N TYR A 453 -9.41 -0.05 -36.52
CA TYR A 453 -8.05 -0.24 -36.03
C TYR A 453 -7.98 -1.56 -35.25
N CYS A 454 -7.03 -2.41 -35.59
CA CYS A 454 -6.80 -3.67 -34.89
C CYS A 454 -5.38 -3.69 -34.33
N VAL A 455 -5.27 -3.86 -33.02
CA VAL A 455 -3.98 -3.97 -32.32
C VAL A 455 -3.92 -5.31 -31.62
N GLU A 456 -2.93 -6.11 -31.97
CA GLU A 456 -2.62 -7.38 -31.32
C GLU A 456 -1.37 -7.23 -30.46
N ASN A 457 -1.37 -7.83 -29.26
CA ASN A 457 -0.24 -7.84 -28.33
C ASN A 457 0.32 -6.43 -28.03
N CYS A 458 -0.56 -5.46 -27.79
CA CYS A 458 -0.23 -4.05 -27.57
C CYS A 458 0.89 -3.89 -26.54
N GLY A 459 1.96 -3.15 -26.89
CA GLY A 459 3.12 -2.90 -26.06
C GLY A 459 4.09 -4.08 -25.89
N MET A 460 3.86 -5.21 -26.57
CA MET A 460 4.76 -6.36 -26.57
C MET A 460 5.70 -6.34 -27.79
N ALA A 461 6.76 -7.12 -27.74
CA ALA A 461 7.74 -7.19 -28.83
C ALA A 461 7.15 -7.66 -30.18
N ASP A 462 6.04 -8.38 -30.14
CA ASP A 462 5.30 -8.91 -31.29
C ASP A 462 3.98 -8.15 -31.54
N GLU A 463 3.92 -6.89 -31.13
CA GLU A 463 2.80 -5.99 -31.44
C GLU A 463 2.54 -5.93 -32.93
N ARG A 464 1.27 -6.02 -33.33
CA ARG A 464 0.84 -5.88 -34.71
C ARG A 464 -0.32 -4.92 -34.81
N ILE A 465 -0.20 -3.95 -35.71
CA ILE A 465 -1.22 -2.96 -36.00
C ILE A 465 -1.74 -3.21 -37.42
N ARG A 466 -3.06 -3.23 -37.57
CA ARG A 466 -3.75 -3.28 -38.87
C ARG A 466 -4.79 -2.18 -38.94
N LEU A 467 -4.88 -1.55 -40.09
CA LEU A 467 -5.77 -0.41 -40.35
C LEU A 467 -6.74 -0.78 -41.48
N GLY A 468 -8.03 -0.50 -41.26
CA GLY A 468 -9.11 -0.83 -42.22
C GLY A 468 -9.63 -2.27 -42.02
N VAL A 469 -10.87 -2.48 -42.42
CA VAL A 469 -11.56 -3.78 -42.32
C VAL A 469 -10.89 -4.84 -43.20
N GLU A 470 -10.46 -4.44 -44.39
CA GLU A 470 -9.79 -5.30 -45.38
C GLU A 470 -8.47 -5.93 -44.85
N ALA A 471 -7.77 -5.20 -43.92
CA ALA A 471 -6.53 -5.69 -43.32
C ALA A 471 -6.76 -6.67 -42.17
N LEU A 472 -7.99 -6.85 -41.71
CA LEU A 472 -8.32 -7.82 -40.65
C LEU A 472 -8.11 -9.24 -41.11
N GLY A 473 -7.42 -10.04 -40.31
CA GLY A 473 -7.18 -11.48 -40.56
C GLY A 473 -8.39 -12.34 -40.21
N GLU A 474 -8.30 -13.64 -40.53
CA GLU A 474 -9.30 -14.65 -40.14
C GLU A 474 -9.27 -14.96 -38.64
N SER A 475 -8.14 -14.72 -37.98
CA SER A 475 -7.96 -14.92 -36.54
C SER A 475 -6.84 -14.00 -36.04
N GLY A 476 -6.80 -13.77 -34.73
CA GLY A 476 -5.77 -12.98 -34.07
C GLY A 476 -5.34 -13.58 -32.73
N SER A 477 -4.40 -12.95 -32.08
CA SER A 477 -3.98 -13.26 -30.71
C SER A 477 -5.17 -13.15 -29.74
N HIS A 478 -5.11 -13.89 -28.62
CA HIS A 478 -6.06 -13.68 -27.52
C HIS A 478 -6.04 -12.24 -27.00
N LEU A 479 -4.91 -11.55 -27.14
CA LEU A 479 -4.73 -10.15 -26.75
C LEU A 479 -5.01 -9.18 -27.91
N THR A 480 -6.03 -9.45 -28.72
CA THR A 480 -6.49 -8.59 -29.80
C THR A 480 -7.52 -7.60 -29.28
N THR A 481 -7.27 -6.31 -29.54
CA THR A 481 -8.19 -5.18 -29.32
C THR A 481 -8.54 -4.60 -30.68
N LEU A 482 -9.83 -4.56 -31.01
CA LEU A 482 -10.36 -3.92 -32.22
C LEU A 482 -11.08 -2.63 -31.81
N ILE A 483 -10.73 -1.52 -32.45
CA ILE A 483 -11.35 -0.21 -32.22
C ILE A 483 -12.05 0.21 -33.50
N VAL A 484 -13.33 0.52 -33.42
CA VAL A 484 -14.16 0.98 -34.52
C VAL A 484 -14.70 2.35 -34.15
N LYS A 485 -14.38 3.37 -34.95
CA LYS A 485 -14.88 4.75 -34.78
C LYS A 485 -15.79 5.07 -35.94
N ASP A 486 -16.94 5.65 -35.63
CA ASP A 486 -17.77 6.27 -36.63
C ASP A 486 -17.07 7.55 -37.12
N ASP A 487 -16.90 7.70 -38.41
CA ASP A 487 -16.34 8.93 -38.98
C ASP A 487 -17.43 10.00 -38.98
N GLU A 488 -17.24 11.07 -38.23
CA GLU A 488 -18.09 12.26 -38.35
C GLU A 488 -17.90 12.88 -39.73
N GLU A 489 -18.99 13.27 -40.39
CA GLU A 489 -18.88 14.19 -41.53
C GLU A 489 -18.26 15.49 -41.00
N VAL A 490 -17.02 15.76 -41.44
CA VAL A 490 -16.38 17.07 -41.16
C VAL A 490 -17.26 18.13 -41.80
N VAL A 491 -18.07 18.79 -40.97
CA VAL A 491 -18.88 19.97 -41.38
C VAL A 491 -17.99 21.20 -41.44
#